data_55d5e8f8132c874a2c00355bcef9010d
#
_entry.id   55d5e8f8132c874a2c00355bcef9010d
#
_cell.length_a   1.000
_cell.length_b   1.000
_cell.length_c   1.000
_cell.angle_alpha   90.00
_cell.angle_beta   90.00
_cell.angle_gamma   90.00
#
_symmetry.space_group_name_H-M   'P 1'
#
loop_
_entity.id
_entity.type
_entity.pdbx_description
1 polymer ?
#
loop_
_entity_poly.entity_id
_entity_poly.type
_entity_poly.pdbx_seq_one_letter_code
_entity_poly.pdbx_strand_id
1 'polypeptide(L)'
;MEKKGLKVLLIDDTVMVLQHLKSILSDVKEVYSTESVTSAEEALVLMEGYQPDVMVLDINMPGMSGIEMLRRLSLRQVIKPVVIMLTNNTFAGYRDECMRLGADYFLDKSRDFLMVRSIVEQVKRRKPVQG
;
A
#
# COMPACT_ATOMS: atom_id res chain seq x y z
N MET A 1 -6.10 14.35 -21.26
CA MET A 1 -4.94 14.02 -20.80
C MET A 1 -4.69 12.61 -20.63
N GLU A 2 -3.56 12.17 -20.92
CA GLU A 2 -3.25 10.82 -20.89
C GLU A 2 -3.00 10.34 -19.52
N LYS A 3 -3.39 9.13 -19.23
CA LYS A 3 -3.03 8.45 -18.05
C LYS A 3 -1.60 8.09 -18.06
N LYS A 4 -0.91 8.34 -16.96
CA LYS A 4 0.48 8.00 -16.88
C LYS A 4 0.75 6.64 -16.30
N GLY A 5 -0.23 6.03 -15.69
CA GLY A 5 -0.06 4.74 -15.03
C GLY A 5 -0.25 4.84 -13.53
N LEU A 6 0.12 3.78 -12.83
CA LEU A 6 -0.16 3.67 -11.41
C LEU A 6 0.90 4.36 -10.56
N LYS A 7 0.46 5.01 -9.51
CA LYS A 7 1.33 5.53 -8.47
C LYS A 7 1.28 4.57 -7.30
N VAL A 8 2.43 4.10 -6.88
CA VAL A 8 2.53 3.10 -5.81
C VAL A 8 3.24 3.69 -4.62
N LEU A 9 2.67 3.56 -3.44
CA LEU A 9 3.26 4.04 -2.20
C LEU A 9 3.62 2.85 -1.33
N LEU A 10 4.89 2.77 -0.94
CA LEU A 10 5.41 1.67 -0.14
C LEU A 10 5.70 2.18 1.27
N ILE A 11 5.17 1.52 2.28
CA ILE A 11 5.30 1.96 3.66
C ILE A 11 5.78 0.81 4.52
N ASP A 12 7.04 0.89 4.99
CA ASP A 12 7.66 -0.15 5.78
C ASP A 12 8.87 0.47 6.47
N ASP A 13 9.08 0.19 7.75
CA ASP A 13 10.20 0.79 8.45
C ASP A 13 11.55 0.13 8.13
N THR A 14 11.55 -0.92 7.35
CA THR A 14 12.76 -1.63 6.95
C THR A 14 13.17 -1.18 5.55
N VAL A 15 14.27 -0.43 5.47
CA VAL A 15 14.73 0.13 4.20
C VAL A 15 14.99 -0.96 3.17
N MET A 16 15.54 -2.10 3.60
CA MET A 16 15.82 -3.19 2.67
C MET A 16 14.55 -3.74 2.03
N VAL A 17 13.46 -3.80 2.78
CA VAL A 17 12.19 -4.24 2.22
C VAL A 17 11.73 -3.25 1.15
N LEU A 18 11.85 -1.96 1.43
CA LEU A 18 11.44 -0.93 0.47
C LEU A 18 12.27 -1.01 -0.81
N GLN A 19 13.58 -1.22 -0.66
CA GLN A 19 14.45 -1.34 -1.82
C GLN A 19 14.11 -2.56 -2.66
N HIS A 20 13.81 -3.68 -1.99
CA HIS A 20 13.45 -4.90 -2.70
C HIS A 20 12.11 -4.73 -3.42
N LEU A 21 11.14 -4.08 -2.78
CA LEU A 21 9.86 -3.82 -3.43
C LEU A 21 10.04 -2.92 -4.64
N LYS A 22 10.85 -1.88 -4.53
CA LYS A 22 11.11 -1.02 -5.67
C LYS A 22 11.75 -1.81 -6.80
N SER A 23 12.63 -2.72 -6.46
CA SER A 23 13.32 -3.54 -7.46
C SER A 23 12.33 -4.42 -8.22
N ILE A 24 11.45 -5.12 -7.52
CA ILE A 24 10.52 -6.01 -8.20
C ILE A 24 9.44 -5.27 -8.98
N LEU A 25 9.24 -3.99 -8.70
CA LEU A 25 8.26 -3.18 -9.43
C LEU A 25 8.89 -2.33 -10.53
N SER A 26 10.21 -2.31 -10.61
CA SER A 26 10.91 -1.36 -11.48
C SER A 26 10.66 -1.57 -12.96
N ASP A 27 10.33 -2.81 -13.36
CA ASP A 27 10.08 -3.09 -14.77
C ASP A 27 8.61 -3.39 -15.05
N VAL A 28 7.73 -3.07 -14.11
CA VAL A 28 6.30 -3.21 -14.33
C VAL A 28 5.84 -1.99 -15.11
N LYS A 29 5.46 -2.18 -16.36
CA LYS A 29 5.20 -1.05 -17.23
C LYS A 29 3.95 -0.26 -16.82
N GLU A 30 3.06 -0.86 -16.06
CA GLU A 30 1.87 -0.17 -15.58
C GLU A 30 2.16 0.84 -14.48
N VAL A 31 3.36 0.78 -13.86
CA VAL A 31 3.70 1.65 -12.75
C VAL A 31 4.34 2.93 -13.28
N TYR A 32 3.76 4.07 -12.92
CA TYR A 32 4.29 5.37 -13.28
C TYR A 32 5.32 5.87 -12.28
N SER A 33 5.03 5.73 -11.00
CA SER A 33 5.97 6.18 -9.96
C SER A 33 5.84 5.29 -8.73
N THR A 34 6.93 5.18 -7.99
CA THR A 34 6.98 4.43 -6.75
C THR A 34 7.64 5.31 -5.70
N GLU A 35 6.87 5.67 -4.68
CA GLU A 35 7.38 6.42 -3.55
C GLU A 35 7.47 5.52 -2.34
N SER A 36 8.41 5.78 -1.44
CA SER A 36 8.54 4.96 -0.25
C SER A 36 8.79 5.84 0.96
N VAL A 37 8.21 5.45 2.08
CA VAL A 37 8.41 6.12 3.36
C VAL A 37 8.58 5.06 4.42
N THR A 38 9.17 5.45 5.56
CA THR A 38 9.51 4.50 6.61
C THR A 38 8.59 4.55 7.81
N SER A 39 7.53 5.35 7.75
CA SER A 39 6.56 5.41 8.84
C SER A 39 5.18 5.76 8.30
N ALA A 40 4.16 5.39 9.07
CA ALA A 40 2.79 5.74 8.74
C ALA A 40 2.59 7.26 8.79
N GLU A 41 3.24 7.91 9.75
CA GLU A 41 3.13 9.35 9.87
C GLU A 41 3.63 10.06 8.62
N GLU A 42 4.79 9.63 8.11
CA GLU A 42 5.32 10.19 6.86
C GLU A 42 4.38 9.94 5.70
N ALA A 43 3.79 8.75 5.67
CA ALA A 43 2.87 8.40 4.59
C ALA A 43 1.66 9.33 4.58
N LEU A 44 1.10 9.61 5.75
CA LEU A 44 -0.08 10.47 5.82
C LEU A 44 0.23 11.89 5.38
N VAL A 45 1.43 12.39 5.72
CA VAL A 45 1.85 13.71 5.26
C VAL A 45 2.03 13.71 3.75
N LEU A 46 2.70 12.69 3.21
CA LEU A 46 2.92 12.60 1.77
C LEU A 46 1.59 12.55 1.03
N MET A 47 0.60 11.86 1.57
CA MET A 47 -0.68 11.69 0.91
C MET A 47 -1.51 12.96 0.86
N GLU A 48 -1.08 14.02 1.51
CA GLU A 48 -1.74 15.31 1.35
C GLU A 48 -1.56 15.86 -0.06
N GLY A 49 -0.47 15.47 -0.73
CA GLY A 49 -0.22 15.92 -2.08
C GLY A 49 0.07 14.80 -3.07
N TYR A 50 0.01 13.57 -2.63
CA TYR A 50 0.31 12.42 -3.47
C TYR A 50 -0.81 11.40 -3.29
N GLN A 51 -1.56 11.16 -4.33
CA GLN A 51 -2.69 10.25 -4.27
C GLN A 51 -2.28 8.92 -4.89
N PRO A 52 -1.91 7.93 -4.07
CA PRO A 52 -1.48 6.66 -4.64
C PRO A 52 -2.67 5.86 -5.17
N ASP A 53 -2.40 5.05 -6.18
CA ASP A 53 -3.37 4.08 -6.69
C ASP A 53 -3.24 2.76 -5.94
N VAL A 54 -2.04 2.46 -5.45
CA VAL A 54 -1.76 1.22 -4.71
C VAL A 54 -0.89 1.57 -3.52
N MET A 55 -1.20 0.98 -2.37
CA MET A 55 -0.36 1.09 -1.18
C MET A 55 0.07 -0.28 -0.74
N VAL A 56 1.36 -0.43 -0.41
CA VAL A 56 1.88 -1.64 0.23
C VAL A 56 2.25 -1.21 1.65
N LEU A 57 1.64 -1.82 2.65
CA LEU A 57 1.67 -1.32 4.03
C LEU A 57 1.97 -2.43 5.01
N ASP A 58 2.99 -2.22 5.84
CA ASP A 58 3.29 -3.14 6.93
C ASP A 58 2.46 -2.77 8.16
N ILE A 59 2.23 -3.74 9.02
CA ILE A 59 1.48 -3.52 10.25
C ILE A 59 2.39 -2.96 11.35
N ASN A 60 3.50 -3.65 11.60
CA ASN A 60 4.35 -3.31 12.75
C ASN A 60 5.42 -2.31 12.38
N MET A 61 5.25 -1.10 12.83
CA MET A 61 6.21 -0.02 12.64
C MET A 61 6.26 0.80 13.91
N PRO A 62 7.41 1.41 14.21
CA PRO A 62 7.47 2.31 15.37
C PRO A 62 6.49 3.45 15.20
N GLY A 63 5.88 3.88 16.28
CA GLY A 63 4.88 4.94 16.21
C GLY A 63 3.54 4.37 15.76
N MET A 64 2.95 4.99 14.77
CA MET A 64 1.64 4.56 14.29
C MET A 64 1.77 3.24 13.54
N SER A 65 0.92 2.28 13.89
CA SER A 65 0.91 0.99 13.19
C SER A 65 0.19 1.10 11.86
N GLY A 66 0.39 0.09 11.00
CA GLY A 66 -0.34 0.04 9.74
C GLY A 66 -1.84 -0.08 9.94
N ILE A 67 -2.27 -0.78 11.00
CA ILE A 67 -3.70 -0.92 11.27
C ILE A 67 -4.31 0.43 11.66
N GLU A 68 -3.59 1.20 12.48
CA GLU A 68 -4.09 2.52 12.86
C GLU A 68 -4.14 3.43 11.64
N MET A 69 -3.16 3.33 10.76
CA MET A 69 -3.18 4.10 9.52
C MET A 69 -4.38 3.74 8.66
N LEU A 70 -4.68 2.45 8.53
CA LEU A 70 -5.86 2.01 7.80
C LEU A 70 -7.13 2.58 8.41
N ARG A 71 -7.20 2.59 9.73
CA ARG A 71 -8.38 3.12 10.41
C ARG A 71 -8.58 4.58 10.05
N ARG A 72 -7.50 5.35 10.04
CA ARG A 72 -7.59 6.76 9.69
C ARG A 72 -7.99 6.96 8.23
N LEU A 73 -7.44 6.13 7.34
CA LEU A 73 -7.77 6.22 5.93
C LEU A 73 -9.23 5.87 5.68
N SER A 74 -9.78 4.94 6.46
CA SER A 74 -11.16 4.52 6.27
C SER A 74 -12.16 5.62 6.59
N LEU A 75 -11.72 6.65 7.30
CA LEU A 75 -12.57 7.79 7.65
C LEU A 75 -12.51 8.90 6.62
N ARG A 76 -11.62 8.80 5.63
CA ARG A 76 -11.50 9.83 4.62
C ARG A 76 -12.50 9.59 3.50
N GLN A 77 -13.03 10.68 2.97
CA GLN A 77 -13.96 10.58 1.85
C GLN A 77 -13.25 10.96 0.57
N VAL A 78 -12.25 10.14 0.21
CA VAL A 78 -11.47 10.35 -1.00
C VAL A 78 -11.40 9.05 -1.76
N ILE A 79 -10.83 9.10 -2.96
CA ILE A 79 -10.59 7.88 -3.73
C ILE A 79 -9.68 6.99 -2.94
N LYS A 80 -10.09 5.75 -2.73
CA LYS A 80 -9.29 4.83 -1.95
C LYS A 80 -8.31 4.08 -2.83
N PRO A 81 -7.06 3.97 -2.40
CA PRO A 81 -6.12 3.12 -3.12
C PRO A 81 -6.42 1.65 -2.91
N VAL A 82 -5.87 0.81 -3.76
CA VAL A 82 -5.82 -0.62 -3.48
C VAL A 82 -4.78 -0.81 -2.38
N VAL A 83 -5.15 -1.45 -1.29
CA VAL A 83 -4.27 -1.63 -0.14
C VAL A 83 -3.82 -3.06 -0.04
N ILE A 84 -2.52 -3.27 -0.09
CA ILE A 84 -1.88 -4.57 0.07
C ILE A 84 -1.15 -4.55 1.40
N MET A 85 -1.63 -5.33 2.37
CA MET A 85 -0.89 -5.49 3.61
C MET A 85 0.22 -6.49 3.35
N LEU A 86 1.44 -6.16 3.75
CA LEU A 86 2.58 -7.05 3.58
C LEU A 86 3.31 -7.06 4.90
N THR A 87 3.21 -8.14 5.65
CA THR A 87 3.67 -8.15 7.03
C THR A 87 4.22 -9.52 7.43
N ASN A 88 5.12 -9.53 8.41
CA ASN A 88 5.55 -10.78 9.04
C ASN A 88 4.57 -11.20 10.11
N ASN A 89 3.64 -10.32 10.50
CA ASN A 89 2.69 -10.61 11.55
C ASN A 89 1.39 -11.12 10.95
N THR A 90 1.29 -12.43 10.83
CA THR A 90 0.16 -13.06 10.14
C THR A 90 -0.89 -13.60 11.10
N PHE A 91 -0.94 -13.07 12.33
CA PHE A 91 -1.99 -13.42 13.27
C PHE A 91 -3.36 -13.17 12.64
N ALA A 92 -4.24 -14.19 12.73
CA ALA A 92 -5.54 -14.12 12.05
C ALA A 92 -6.37 -12.91 12.47
N GLY A 93 -6.28 -12.50 13.73
CA GLY A 93 -7.01 -11.32 14.20
C GLY A 93 -6.60 -10.06 13.47
N TYR A 94 -5.31 -9.92 13.14
CA TYR A 94 -4.84 -8.74 12.40
C TYR A 94 -5.34 -8.79 10.95
N ARG A 95 -5.35 -9.98 10.36
CA ARG A 95 -5.87 -10.12 9.02
C ARG A 95 -7.34 -9.68 8.96
N ASP A 96 -8.14 -10.19 9.90
CA ASP A 96 -9.56 -9.86 9.92
C ASP A 96 -9.78 -8.36 10.12
N GLU A 97 -9.00 -7.74 10.99
CA GLU A 97 -9.11 -6.32 11.24
C GLU A 97 -8.73 -5.51 10.01
N CYS A 98 -7.64 -5.89 9.35
CA CYS A 98 -7.19 -5.17 8.15
C CYS A 98 -8.24 -5.25 7.04
N MET A 99 -8.78 -6.45 6.83
CA MET A 99 -9.78 -6.62 5.77
C MET A 99 -11.04 -5.84 6.09
N ARG A 100 -11.44 -5.82 7.36
CA ARG A 100 -12.61 -5.07 7.78
C ARG A 100 -12.40 -3.57 7.57
N LEU A 101 -11.17 -3.09 7.72
CA LEU A 101 -10.85 -1.67 7.55
C LEU A 101 -10.58 -1.27 6.10
N GLY A 102 -10.71 -2.21 5.17
CA GLY A 102 -10.63 -1.87 3.76
C GLY A 102 -9.39 -2.33 3.03
N ALA A 103 -8.54 -3.15 3.65
CA ALA A 103 -7.42 -3.73 2.92
C ALA A 103 -7.96 -4.68 1.86
N ASP A 104 -7.32 -4.70 0.72
CA ASP A 104 -7.75 -5.56 -0.39
C ASP A 104 -7.00 -6.88 -0.38
N TYR A 105 -5.78 -6.91 0.16
CA TYR A 105 -4.96 -8.11 0.21
C TYR A 105 -4.19 -8.16 1.52
N PHE A 106 -3.94 -9.36 2.01
CA PHE A 106 -3.15 -9.55 3.24
C PHE A 106 -2.12 -10.63 2.95
N LEU A 107 -0.85 -10.24 2.85
CA LEU A 107 0.23 -11.11 2.41
C LEU A 107 1.27 -11.30 3.49
N ASP A 108 1.85 -12.51 3.51
CA ASP A 108 2.95 -12.86 4.38
C ASP A 108 4.24 -12.39 3.74
N LYS A 109 4.99 -11.55 4.45
CA LYS A 109 6.20 -10.91 3.90
C LYS A 109 7.24 -11.95 3.48
N SER A 110 7.33 -13.07 4.20
CA SER A 110 8.35 -14.06 3.88
C SER A 110 7.90 -15.08 2.83
N ARG A 111 6.59 -15.28 2.69
CA ARG A 111 6.10 -16.29 1.74
C ARG A 111 5.55 -15.70 0.46
N ASP A 112 4.87 -14.56 0.58
CA ASP A 112 4.08 -14.04 -0.53
C ASP A 112 4.66 -12.78 -1.15
N PHE A 113 5.93 -12.48 -0.88
CA PHE A 113 6.52 -11.19 -1.27
C PHE A 113 6.34 -10.89 -2.75
N LEU A 114 6.59 -11.89 -3.59
CA LEU A 114 6.51 -11.67 -5.04
C LEU A 114 5.09 -11.51 -5.55
N MET A 115 4.10 -11.84 -4.74
CA MET A 115 2.72 -11.63 -5.14
C MET A 115 2.37 -10.15 -5.27
N VAL A 116 3.14 -9.28 -4.60
CA VAL A 116 2.93 -7.84 -4.74
C VAL A 116 3.01 -7.43 -6.20
N ARG A 117 4.02 -7.92 -6.91
CA ARG A 117 4.18 -7.60 -8.33
C ARG A 117 2.97 -8.07 -9.15
N SER A 118 2.54 -9.31 -8.93
CA SER A 118 1.41 -9.85 -9.68
C SER A 118 0.13 -9.04 -9.45
N ILE A 119 -0.07 -8.64 -8.20
CA ILE A 119 -1.26 -7.85 -7.87
C ILE A 119 -1.19 -6.49 -8.56
N VAL A 120 -0.02 -5.83 -8.49
CA VAL A 120 0.12 -4.51 -9.10
C VAL A 120 -0.11 -4.58 -10.61
N GLU A 121 0.38 -5.64 -11.24
CA GLU A 121 0.18 -5.81 -12.67
C GLU A 121 -1.29 -5.91 -13.06
N GLN A 122 -2.13 -6.33 -12.13
CA GLN A 122 -3.55 -6.52 -12.41
C GLN A 122 -4.43 -5.38 -11.93
N VAL A 123 -3.85 -4.41 -11.22
CA VAL A 123 -4.65 -3.31 -10.69
C VAL A 123 -5.02 -2.36 -11.81
N LYS A 124 -6.29 -1.96 -11.82
CA LYS A 124 -6.73 -0.90 -12.71
C LYS A 124 -6.93 0.34 -11.88
N ARG A 125 -6.54 1.47 -12.45
CA ARG A 125 -6.65 2.72 -11.76
C ARG A 125 -8.09 2.96 -11.34
N ARG A 126 -8.28 3.24 -10.04
CA ARG A 126 -9.61 3.50 -9.54
C ARG A 126 -10.06 4.90 -9.92
N LYS A 127 -11.35 5.02 -10.18
CA LYS A 127 -11.92 6.31 -10.55
C LYS A 127 -12.72 6.87 -9.38
N PRO A 128 -12.86 8.18 -9.32
CA PRO A 128 -13.72 8.77 -8.31
C PRO A 128 -15.13 8.27 -8.45
N VAL A 129 -15.84 8.22 -7.32
CA VAL A 129 -17.24 7.86 -7.36
C VAL A 129 -17.98 9.00 -8.05
N GLN A 130 -18.81 8.65 -9.03
CA GLN A 130 -19.58 9.65 -9.73
C GLN A 130 -20.86 9.87 -8.99
N GLY A 131 -21.21 11.09 -8.83
CA GLY A 131 -22.43 11.45 -8.14
C GLY A 131 -23.67 11.07 -8.87
#